data_328e7367535ace77c6819fc4594c7824
#
_entry.id   328e7367535ace77c6819fc4594c7824
#
_cell.length_a   1.000
_cell.length_b   1.000
_cell.length_c   1.000
_cell.angle_alpha   90.00
_cell.angle_beta   90.00
_cell.angle_gamma   90.00
#
_symmetry.space_group_name_H-M   'P 1'
#
loop_
_entity.id
_entity.type
_entity.pdbx_description
1 polymer ?
#
loop_
_entity_poly.entity_id
_entity_poly.type
_entity_poly.pdbx_seq_one_letter_code
_entity_poly.pdbx_strand_id
1 'polypeptide(L)'
;MLNCLIIEDEPLAAEITQSYIEQVSFLKLEQICHDAISAFEVLKQKQIDVIFLDIHLPKLKGIDFLKALHTHPKVIITSAYKQYALEG
;
A
#
# COMPACT_ATOMS: atom_id res chain seq x y z
N MET A 1 -0.88 2.10 -17.93
CA MET A 1 -1.31 1.48 -16.66
C MET A 1 -0.67 2.21 -15.50
N LEU A 2 -1.37 2.23 -14.38
CA LEU A 2 -0.84 2.81 -13.15
C LEU A 2 -0.14 1.74 -12.34
N ASN A 3 1.10 1.98 -11.97
CA ASN A 3 1.87 1.06 -11.15
C ASN A 3 1.51 1.21 -9.69
N CYS A 4 1.16 0.11 -9.04
CA CYS A 4 0.67 0.10 -7.67
C CYS A 4 1.65 -0.59 -6.73
N LEU A 5 1.73 -0.08 -5.51
CA LEU A 5 2.48 -0.67 -4.42
C LEU A 5 1.52 -0.90 -3.26
N ILE A 6 1.56 -2.09 -2.67
CA ILE A 6 0.82 -2.39 -1.44
C ILE A 6 1.80 -2.36 -0.28
N ILE A 7 1.44 -1.65 0.78
CA ILE A 7 2.20 -1.64 2.03
C ILE A 7 1.28 -2.13 3.13
N GLU A 8 1.46 -3.36 3.54
CA GLU A 8 0.56 -4.04 4.47
C GLU A 8 1.32 -5.15 5.20
N ASP A 9 1.29 -5.13 6.54
CA ASP A 9 2.01 -6.11 7.33
C ASP A 9 1.28 -7.45 7.45
N GLU A 10 -0.03 -7.50 7.25
CA GLU A 10 -0.80 -8.74 7.32
C GLU A 10 -0.93 -9.37 5.94
N PRO A 11 -0.43 -10.61 5.76
CA PRO A 11 -0.48 -11.27 4.45
C PRO A 11 -1.89 -11.43 3.89
N LEU A 12 -2.88 -11.76 4.73
CA LEU A 12 -4.25 -11.95 4.24
C LEU A 12 -4.85 -10.64 3.77
N ALA A 13 -4.61 -9.54 4.47
CA ALA A 13 -5.09 -8.23 4.05
C ALA A 13 -4.43 -7.80 2.75
N ALA A 14 -3.14 -8.08 2.59
CA ALA A 14 -2.42 -7.79 1.36
C ALA A 14 -3.01 -8.56 0.17
N GLU A 15 -3.37 -9.82 0.38
CA GLU A 15 -3.99 -10.64 -0.68
C GLU A 15 -5.34 -10.08 -1.10
N ILE A 16 -6.13 -9.61 -0.15
CA ILE A 16 -7.43 -9.02 -0.47
C ILE A 16 -7.25 -7.76 -1.34
N THR A 17 -6.33 -6.89 -0.95
CA THR A 17 -6.04 -5.69 -1.72
C THR A 17 -5.51 -6.05 -3.11
N GLN A 18 -4.63 -7.05 -3.18
CA GLN A 18 -4.11 -7.54 -4.45
C GLN A 18 -5.24 -7.99 -5.38
N SER A 19 -6.21 -8.73 -4.85
CA SER A 19 -7.29 -9.23 -5.67
C SER A 19 -8.15 -8.10 -6.25
N TYR A 20 -8.35 -7.01 -5.50
CA TYR A 20 -9.05 -5.85 -6.01
C TYR A 20 -8.27 -5.16 -7.12
N ILE A 21 -6.96 -5.02 -6.94
CA ILE A 21 -6.11 -4.40 -7.97
C ILE A 21 -6.17 -5.21 -9.27
N GLU A 22 -6.14 -6.53 -9.17
CA GLU A 22 -6.15 -7.40 -10.33
C GLU A 22 -7.47 -7.33 -11.11
N GLN A 23 -8.55 -6.90 -10.48
CA GLN A 23 -9.84 -6.73 -11.15
C GLN A 23 -9.94 -5.43 -11.93
N VAL A 24 -9.02 -4.51 -11.75
CA VAL A 24 -9.05 -3.20 -12.41
C VAL A 24 -8.02 -3.19 -13.53
N SER A 25 -8.51 -3.09 -14.76
CA SER A 25 -7.67 -3.29 -15.95
C SER A 25 -6.54 -2.27 -16.10
N PHE A 26 -6.68 -1.06 -15.55
CA PHE A 26 -5.67 -0.03 -15.67
C PHE A 26 -4.70 0.03 -14.49
N LEU A 27 -4.79 -0.92 -13.56
CA LEU A 27 -3.86 -1.01 -12.44
C LEU A 27 -2.94 -2.21 -12.62
N LYS A 28 -1.67 -2.02 -12.27
CA LYS A 28 -0.68 -3.09 -12.29
C LYS A 28 0.04 -3.13 -10.96
N LEU A 29 -0.03 -4.26 -10.27
CA LEU A 29 0.68 -4.42 -9.00
C LEU A 29 2.15 -4.67 -9.26
N GLU A 30 3.01 -3.77 -8.78
CA GLU A 30 4.46 -3.93 -8.91
C GLU A 30 5.05 -4.73 -7.76
N GLN A 31 4.58 -4.50 -6.54
CA GLN A 31 5.14 -5.19 -5.39
C GLN A 31 4.24 -5.06 -4.17
N ILE A 32 4.38 -6.02 -3.25
CA ILE A 32 3.78 -5.98 -1.92
C ILE A 32 4.90 -5.86 -0.93
N CYS A 33 4.84 -4.86 -0.06
CA CYS A 33 5.79 -4.66 1.02
C CYS A 33 5.08 -4.84 2.35
N HIS A 34 5.77 -5.43 3.31
CA HIS A 34 5.19 -5.70 4.62
C HIS A 34 5.65 -4.70 5.68
N ASP A 35 6.51 -3.76 5.32
CA ASP A 35 6.97 -2.70 6.21
C ASP A 35 7.37 -1.47 5.41
N ALA A 36 7.58 -0.36 6.13
CA ALA A 36 7.90 0.91 5.49
C ALA A 36 9.31 0.93 4.89
N ILE A 37 10.25 0.23 5.51
CA ILE A 37 11.63 0.21 5.03
C ILE A 37 11.71 -0.42 3.65
N SER A 38 11.08 -1.57 3.47
CA SER A 38 11.01 -2.22 2.16
C SER A 38 10.32 -1.33 1.13
N ALA A 39 9.27 -0.61 1.55
CA ALA A 39 8.55 0.29 0.65
C ALA A 39 9.43 1.44 0.18
N PHE A 40 10.23 2.04 1.06
CA PHE A 40 11.15 3.09 0.66
C PHE A 40 12.13 2.59 -0.40
N GLU A 41 12.64 1.37 -0.24
CA GLU A 41 13.55 0.79 -1.22
C GLU A 41 12.89 0.63 -2.59
N VAL A 42 11.65 0.16 -2.61
CA VAL A 42 10.91 0.02 -3.86
C VAL A 42 10.70 1.37 -4.53
N LEU A 43 10.33 2.38 -3.74
CA LEU A 43 10.07 3.72 -4.27
C LEU A 43 11.32 4.37 -4.86
N LYS A 44 12.51 3.99 -4.42
CA LYS A 44 13.75 4.46 -5.01
C LYS A 44 14.05 3.82 -6.35
N GLN A 45 13.59 2.60 -6.57
CA GLN A 45 13.96 1.80 -7.73
C GLN A 45 12.89 1.72 -8.80
N LYS A 46 11.62 1.90 -8.43
CA LYS A 46 10.49 1.74 -9.34
C LYS A 46 9.61 2.97 -9.32
N GLN A 47 9.02 3.27 -10.45
CA GLN A 47 8.04 4.35 -10.53
C GLN A 47 6.70 3.81 -10.06
N ILE A 48 6.20 4.35 -8.96
CA ILE A 48 4.92 3.97 -8.37
C ILE A 48 3.95 5.13 -8.51
N ASP A 49 2.77 4.85 -9.02
CA ASP A 49 1.73 5.86 -9.23
C ASP A 49 0.71 5.87 -8.10
N VAL A 50 0.44 4.70 -7.51
CA VAL A 50 -0.58 4.55 -6.45
C VAL A 50 -0.03 3.66 -5.35
N ILE A 51 -0.20 4.09 -4.10
CA ILE A 51 0.17 3.30 -2.92
C ILE A 51 -1.11 2.93 -2.16
N PHE A 52 -1.29 1.64 -1.90
CA PHE A 52 -2.33 1.13 -1.01
C PHE A 52 -1.69 0.91 0.34
N LEU A 53 -2.01 1.74 1.31
CA LEU A 53 -1.27 1.86 2.55
C LEU A 53 -2.13 1.52 3.77
N ASP A 54 -1.61 0.62 4.60
CA ASP A 54 -2.15 0.39 5.94
C ASP A 54 -1.47 1.37 6.89
N ILE A 55 -2.24 2.30 7.48
CA ILE A 55 -1.68 3.31 8.37
C ILE A 55 -1.25 2.74 9.73
N HIS A 56 -1.61 1.50 10.04
CA HIS A 56 -1.23 0.84 11.29
C HIS A 56 0.00 -0.05 11.13
N LEU A 57 0.97 0.40 10.32
CA LEU A 57 2.21 -0.35 10.13
C LEU A 57 3.01 -0.39 11.43
N PRO A 58 3.62 -1.55 11.76
CA PRO A 58 4.52 -1.63 12.90
C PRO A 58 5.76 -0.76 12.68
N LYS A 59 6.31 -0.21 13.76
CA LYS A 59 7.54 0.58 13.80
C LYS A 59 7.45 1.96 13.16
N LEU A 60 6.54 2.18 12.23
CA LEU A 60 6.36 3.48 11.60
C LEU A 60 4.90 3.64 11.25
N LYS A 61 4.28 4.68 11.77
CA LYS A 61 2.89 4.98 11.44
C LYS A 61 2.79 5.39 9.98
N GLY A 62 1.71 4.96 9.31
CA GLY A 62 1.50 5.27 7.90
C GLY A 62 1.55 6.76 7.60
N ILE A 63 1.05 7.59 8.53
CA ILE A 63 1.09 9.04 8.40
C ILE A 63 2.54 9.55 8.34
N ASP A 64 3.41 9.02 9.20
CA ASP A 64 4.82 9.39 9.20
C ASP A 64 5.51 8.97 7.90
N PHE A 65 5.13 7.81 7.37
CA PHE A 65 5.61 7.34 6.08
C PHE A 65 5.27 8.35 4.98
N LEU A 66 4.02 8.83 4.96
CA LEU A 66 3.58 9.80 3.96
C LEU A 66 4.38 11.10 4.00
N LYS A 67 4.69 11.56 5.21
CA LYS A 67 5.46 12.80 5.39
C LYS A 67 6.90 12.66 4.91
N ALA A 68 7.43 11.45 4.90
CA ALA A 68 8.81 11.20 4.50
C ALA A 68 8.99 11.02 2.99
N LEU A 69 7.91 10.93 2.24
CA LEU A 69 8.00 10.70 0.79
C LEU A 69 8.46 11.96 0.06
N HIS A 70 9.42 11.78 -0.84
CA HIS A 70 9.90 12.85 -1.71
C HIS A 70 9.10 12.95 -3.00
N THR A 71 8.45 11.88 -3.40
CA THR A 71 7.57 11.84 -4.55
C THR A 71 6.12 11.89 -4.06
N HIS A 72 5.18 12.13 -4.97
CA HIS A 72 3.79 12.31 -4.58
C HIS A 72 2.87 11.33 -5.30
N PRO A 73 3.03 10.01 -5.08
CA PRO A 73 2.05 9.07 -5.60
C PRO A 73 0.71 9.28 -4.90
N LYS A 74 -0.35 8.85 -5.53
CA LYS A 74 -1.65 8.84 -4.88
C LYS A 74 -1.67 7.77 -3.81
N VAL A 75 -2.31 8.06 -2.68
CA VAL A 75 -2.33 7.13 -1.54
C VAL A 75 -3.77 6.78 -1.20
N ILE A 76 -4.03 5.48 -1.11
CA ILE A 76 -5.33 4.96 -0.71
C ILE A 76 -5.13 4.23 0.62
N ILE A 77 -5.86 4.65 1.64
CA ILE A 77 -5.77 4.07 2.98
C ILE A 77 -6.66 2.85 3.05
N THR A 78 -6.10 1.72 3.50
CA THR A 78 -6.82 0.46 3.55
C THR A 78 -7.19 -0.02 4.95
N SER A 79 -6.54 0.49 6.00
CA SER A 79 -6.76 0.01 7.37
C SER A 79 -8.17 0.25 7.88
N ALA A 80 -8.78 1.37 7.55
CA ALA A 80 -10.17 1.66 7.94
C ALA A 80 -11.14 0.64 7.36
N TYR A 81 -10.86 0.19 6.16
CA TYR A 81 -11.67 -0.84 5.49
C TYR A 81 -11.62 -2.16 6.25
N LYS A 82 -10.44 -2.56 6.73
CA LYS A 82 -10.30 -3.78 7.52
C LYS A 82 -11.15 -3.73 8.79
N GLN A 83 -11.16 -2.59 9.46
CA GLN A 83 -11.94 -2.40 10.66
C GLN A 83 -13.42 -2.62 10.42
N TYR A 84 -13.94 -2.02 9.36
CA TYR A 84 -15.35 -2.17 9.01
C TYR A 84 -15.68 -3.60 8.59
N ALA A 85 -14.78 -4.26 7.92
CA ALA A 85 -14.99 -5.65 7.52
C ALA A 85 -15.14 -6.57 8.73
N LEU A 86 -14.40 -6.30 9.81
CA LEU A 86 -14.49 -7.09 11.04
C LEU A 86 -15.78 -6.82 11.81
N GLU A 87 -16.27 -5.61 11.78
CA GLU A 87 -17.50 -5.23 12.48
C GLU A 87 -18.76 -5.59 11.72
N GLY A 88 -18.63 -5.69 10.43
CA GLY A 88 -19.75 -5.98 9.54
C GLY A 88 -20.21 -7.40 9.59
#